data_cc53e1ae9a744be058e897a86b705d34
#
_entry.id   cc53e1ae9a744be058e897a86b705d34
#
_cell.length_a   1.000
_cell.length_b   1.000
_cell.length_c   1.000
_cell.angle_alpha   90.00
_cell.angle_beta   90.00
_cell.angle_gamma   90.00
#
_symmetry.space_group_name_H-M   'P 1'
#
loop_
_entity.id
_entity.type
_entity.pdbx_description
1 polymer ?
#
loop_
_entity_poly.entity_id
_entity_poly.type
_entity_poly.pdbx_seq_one_letter_code
_entity_poly.pdbx_strand_id
1 'polypeptide(L)'
;AVFVYDGLPGGAGLCRSAFPRLAELFAAVRDLLLRCPCELGCPSCVHSPKCGSGNRPIDKAGALFLLERIMEAPAPSGDMAVSGLESEQPKEKTVMAADIQLGGPAAGSSERIVAPLPERFMVLDVETRRSAAEVGGWHRADLMGVSVAVLYDSKGDCFTEYEQEDLPAMFERLREAGLVIGFNSSRFDYAVLQPFAGYDLRSLPTLDMLVEVKKRLSYRVSLDNLARATLNAPKSADGMQALQWWKEGNLASIAEYCRKDVEITRDVYLFGHREGYLLFTNKAGQQVRVVVEW
;
A
#
# COMPACT_ATOMS: atom_id res chain seq x y z
N ALA A 1 15.17 -10.94 14.31
CA ALA A 1 14.78 -9.85 15.22
C ALA A 1 13.27 -9.83 15.39
N VAL A 2 12.79 -9.52 16.59
CA VAL A 2 11.37 -9.33 16.89
C VAL A 2 11.15 -7.85 17.15
N PHE A 3 10.16 -7.27 16.45
CA PHE A 3 9.78 -5.86 16.61
C PHE A 3 8.37 -5.79 17.21
N VAL A 4 8.23 -5.09 18.34
CA VAL A 4 6.94 -4.80 18.99
C VAL A 4 6.75 -3.30 18.98
N TYR A 5 5.62 -2.83 18.48
CA TYR A 5 5.34 -1.39 18.36
C TYR A 5 3.86 -1.09 18.67
N ASP A 6 3.63 0.10 19.22
CA ASP A 6 2.29 0.60 19.44
C ASP A 6 1.61 0.95 18.13
N GLY A 7 0.35 0.54 17.95
CA GLY A 7 -0.43 0.83 16.75
C GLY A 7 -1.05 2.24 16.73
N LEU A 8 -0.80 3.06 17.75
CA LEU A 8 -1.30 4.43 17.85
C LEU A 8 -0.20 5.43 17.49
N PRO A 9 -0.49 6.51 16.75
CA PRO A 9 0.45 7.60 16.55
C PRO A 9 0.92 8.18 17.88
N GLY A 10 2.22 8.27 18.08
CA GLY A 10 2.82 8.72 19.35
C GLY A 10 2.95 7.62 20.41
N GLY A 11 2.39 6.43 20.16
CA GLY A 11 2.40 5.30 21.07
C GLY A 11 1.47 5.47 22.28
N ALA A 12 0.93 4.35 22.77
CA ALA A 12 0.17 4.31 24.04
C ALA A 12 1.07 3.98 25.25
N GLY A 13 2.38 3.86 25.04
CA GLY A 13 3.35 3.46 26.05
C GLY A 13 3.35 1.96 26.39
N LEU A 14 2.53 1.18 25.71
CA LEU A 14 2.40 -0.27 25.97
C LEU A 14 3.71 -1.02 25.64
N CYS A 15 4.34 -0.70 24.52
CA CYS A 15 5.61 -1.32 24.13
C CYS A 15 6.74 -0.93 25.08
N ARG A 16 6.78 0.31 25.56
CA ARG A 16 7.72 0.77 26.56
C ARG A 16 7.56 0.06 27.88
N SER A 17 6.31 -0.16 28.31
CA SER A 17 5.99 -0.92 29.52
C SER A 17 6.24 -2.41 29.38
N ALA A 18 6.09 -2.98 28.19
CA ALA A 18 6.34 -4.40 27.91
C ALA A 18 7.83 -4.73 27.79
N PHE A 19 8.67 -3.78 27.39
CA PHE A 19 10.10 -4.00 27.14
C PHE A 19 10.84 -4.63 28.31
N PRO A 20 10.76 -4.13 29.57
CA PRO A 20 11.42 -4.75 30.71
C PRO A 20 10.83 -6.13 31.09
N ARG A 21 9.69 -6.50 30.55
CA ARG A 21 8.98 -7.75 30.80
C ARG A 21 8.92 -8.68 29.59
N LEU A 22 9.80 -8.50 28.62
CA LEU A 22 9.80 -9.30 27.37
C LEU A 22 9.94 -10.80 27.65
N ALA A 23 10.74 -11.20 28.60
CA ALA A 23 10.91 -12.60 28.96
C ALA A 23 9.59 -13.24 29.46
N GLU A 24 8.84 -12.51 30.28
CA GLU A 24 7.51 -12.95 30.76
C GLU A 24 6.51 -13.02 29.59
N LEU A 25 6.54 -12.02 28.70
CA LEU A 25 5.68 -11.99 27.53
C LEU A 25 5.95 -13.17 26.60
N PHE A 26 7.22 -13.47 26.29
CA PHE A 26 7.59 -14.59 25.45
C PHE A 26 7.23 -15.94 26.09
N ALA A 27 7.42 -16.09 27.41
CA ALA A 27 6.99 -17.28 28.12
C ALA A 27 5.46 -17.46 28.04
N ALA A 28 4.68 -16.40 28.25
CA ALA A 28 3.21 -16.45 28.15
C ALA A 28 2.75 -16.81 26.73
N VAL A 29 3.39 -16.26 25.69
CA VAL A 29 3.07 -16.57 24.28
C VAL A 29 3.42 -18.03 23.98
N ARG A 30 4.59 -18.52 24.39
CA ARG A 30 4.96 -19.93 24.25
C ARG A 30 3.94 -20.86 24.90
N ASP A 31 3.55 -20.57 26.13
CA ASP A 31 2.59 -21.38 26.87
C ASP A 31 1.19 -21.37 26.23
N LEU A 32 0.80 -20.26 25.63
CA LEU A 32 -0.44 -20.15 24.83
C LEU A 32 -0.37 -21.08 23.61
N LEU A 33 0.74 -21.04 22.86
CA LEU A 33 0.96 -21.90 21.70
C LEU A 33 0.95 -23.38 22.06
N LEU A 34 1.65 -23.76 23.14
CA LEU A 34 1.72 -25.15 23.61
C LEU A 34 0.36 -25.69 24.06
N ARG A 35 -0.43 -24.88 24.77
CA ARG A 35 -1.75 -25.30 25.26
C ARG A 35 -2.83 -25.34 24.18
N CYS A 36 -2.64 -24.66 23.06
CA CYS A 36 -3.62 -24.70 21.99
C CYS A 36 -3.60 -26.04 21.27
N PRO A 37 -4.73 -26.76 21.12
CA PRO A 37 -4.75 -28.11 20.55
C PRO A 37 -4.60 -28.13 19.01
N CYS A 38 -4.58 -26.97 18.35
CA CYS A 38 -4.43 -26.92 16.90
C CYS A 38 -3.01 -27.31 16.45
N GLU A 39 -2.88 -27.92 15.27
CA GLU A 39 -1.59 -28.35 14.73
C GLU A 39 -0.84 -27.22 14.00
N LEU A 40 -1.49 -26.50 13.12
CA LEU A 40 -0.86 -25.51 12.24
C LEU A 40 -0.93 -24.08 12.76
N GLY A 41 -1.90 -23.77 13.61
CA GLY A 41 -2.21 -22.45 14.10
C GLY A 41 -3.70 -22.11 13.89
N CYS A 42 -4.27 -21.31 14.78
CA CYS A 42 -5.68 -20.94 14.75
C CYS A 42 -5.91 -19.53 15.32
N PRO A 43 -7.13 -18.98 15.19
CA PRO A 43 -7.47 -17.65 15.75
C PRO A 43 -7.23 -17.50 17.25
N SER A 44 -7.19 -18.62 18.00
CA SER A 44 -6.95 -18.61 19.46
C SER A 44 -5.47 -18.55 19.83
N CYS A 45 -4.54 -18.72 18.89
CA CYS A 45 -3.11 -18.76 19.23
C CYS A 45 -2.21 -17.88 18.33
N VAL A 46 -2.18 -18.06 16.99
CA VAL A 46 -1.24 -17.35 16.11
C VAL A 46 -1.90 -16.49 15.04
N HIS A 47 -3.21 -16.63 14.79
CA HIS A 47 -3.87 -15.78 13.82
C HIS A 47 -4.00 -14.35 14.34
N SER A 48 -3.73 -13.39 13.48
CA SER A 48 -3.99 -11.98 13.74
C SER A 48 -5.06 -11.47 12.78
N PRO A 49 -6.14 -10.85 13.28
CA PRO A 49 -7.12 -10.21 12.40
C PRO A 49 -6.53 -9.01 11.64
N LYS A 50 -5.33 -8.58 12.02
CA LYS A 50 -4.59 -7.48 11.37
C LYS A 50 -3.49 -7.97 10.42
N CYS A 51 -3.40 -9.29 10.18
CA CYS A 51 -2.40 -9.84 9.28
C CYS A 51 -2.74 -9.51 7.83
N GLY A 52 -1.89 -8.69 7.18
CA GLY A 52 -2.07 -8.26 5.79
C GLY A 52 -1.94 -9.39 4.75
N SER A 53 -1.40 -10.56 5.14
CA SER A 53 -1.32 -11.77 4.30
C SER A 53 -2.47 -12.76 4.57
N GLY A 54 -3.49 -12.37 5.33
CA GLY A 54 -4.60 -13.26 5.68
C GLY A 54 -4.17 -14.47 6.53
N ASN A 55 -3.12 -14.32 7.34
CA ASN A 55 -2.52 -15.39 8.15
C ASN A 55 -1.97 -16.56 7.30
N ARG A 56 -1.39 -16.27 6.14
CA ARG A 56 -0.77 -17.29 5.28
C ARG A 56 0.62 -16.82 4.82
N PRO A 57 1.66 -17.68 4.88
CA PRO A 57 1.64 -18.98 5.56
C PRO A 57 1.53 -18.84 7.07
N ILE A 58 0.98 -19.86 7.74
CA ILE A 58 0.99 -19.98 9.20
C ILE A 58 1.83 -21.20 9.56
N ASP A 59 2.68 -21.03 10.58
CA ASP A 59 3.55 -22.08 11.07
C ASP A 59 3.68 -21.96 12.60
N LYS A 60 2.86 -22.71 13.30
CA LYS A 60 2.87 -22.76 14.77
C LYS A 60 4.15 -23.41 15.30
N ALA A 61 4.66 -24.43 14.63
CA ALA A 61 5.87 -25.11 15.03
C ALA A 61 7.10 -24.19 14.86
N GLY A 62 7.16 -23.46 13.75
CA GLY A 62 8.18 -22.43 13.51
C GLY A 62 8.13 -21.30 14.53
N ALA A 63 6.93 -20.86 14.91
CA ALA A 63 6.75 -19.83 15.94
C ALA A 63 7.26 -20.32 17.32
N LEU A 64 6.96 -21.55 17.71
CA LEU A 64 7.48 -22.16 18.93
C LEU A 64 8.99 -22.27 18.91
N PHE A 65 9.56 -22.80 17.83
CA PHE A 65 11.00 -22.90 17.64
C PHE A 65 11.71 -21.56 17.80
N LEU A 66 11.19 -20.50 17.18
CA LEU A 66 11.74 -19.14 17.29
C LEU A 66 11.67 -18.60 18.72
N LEU A 67 10.56 -18.80 19.42
CA LEU A 67 10.41 -18.38 20.82
C LEU A 67 11.40 -19.07 21.75
N GLU A 68 11.56 -20.39 21.60
CA GLU A 68 12.52 -21.18 22.39
C GLU A 68 13.95 -20.68 22.15
N ARG A 69 14.35 -20.47 20.91
CA ARG A 69 15.68 -19.94 20.55
C ARG A 69 15.92 -18.53 21.09
N ILE A 70 14.91 -17.67 21.10
CA ILE A 70 15.02 -16.31 21.65
C ILE A 70 15.17 -16.38 23.19
N MET A 71 14.43 -17.27 23.84
CA MET A 71 14.48 -17.42 25.29
C MET A 71 15.77 -18.13 25.79
N GLU A 72 16.37 -19.00 24.99
CA GLU A 72 17.63 -19.65 25.26
C GLU A 72 18.87 -18.77 24.98
N ALA A 73 18.71 -17.75 24.15
CA ALA A 73 19.81 -16.85 23.80
C ALA A 73 20.34 -16.16 25.07
N PRO A 74 21.67 -16.23 25.36
CA PRO A 74 22.24 -15.51 26.49
C PRO A 74 21.90 -14.02 26.32
N ALA A 75 21.54 -13.38 27.43
CA ALA A 75 21.42 -11.94 27.44
C ALA A 75 22.71 -11.33 26.86
N PRO A 76 22.61 -10.35 25.93
CA PRO A 76 23.81 -9.75 25.37
C PRO A 76 24.71 -9.28 26.51
N SER A 77 25.83 -9.95 26.67
CA SER A 77 26.88 -9.59 27.64
C SER A 77 27.62 -8.37 27.07
N GLY A 78 27.17 -7.24 27.43
CA GLY A 78 27.76 -5.97 27.06
C GLY A 78 26.78 -4.89 27.34
N ASP A 79 27.21 -3.90 28.08
CA ASP A 79 26.59 -2.58 28.19
C ASP A 79 26.33 -2.01 26.79
N MET A 80 25.33 -2.53 26.10
CA MET A 80 24.58 -1.69 25.19
C MET A 80 23.78 -0.76 26.10
N ALA A 81 24.57 0.12 26.68
CA ALA A 81 24.06 1.22 27.43
C ALA A 81 22.91 1.84 26.63
N VAL A 82 21.78 1.90 27.28
CA VAL A 82 20.68 2.80 26.98
C VAL A 82 21.16 4.29 27.00
N SER A 83 22.46 4.53 27.18
CA SER A 83 23.14 5.83 27.12
C SER A 83 23.10 6.54 25.76
N GLY A 84 22.72 5.87 24.69
CA GLY A 84 22.43 6.51 23.40
C GLY A 84 20.96 6.88 23.21
N LEU A 85 20.05 6.51 24.14
CA LEU A 85 18.63 6.82 24.06
C LEU A 85 18.20 7.99 24.94
N GLU A 86 19.10 8.51 25.78
CA GLU A 86 18.79 9.66 26.66
C GLU A 86 19.23 11.03 26.12
N SER A 87 20.03 11.10 25.06
CA SER A 87 20.51 12.40 24.56
C SER A 87 20.23 12.67 23.08
N GLU A 88 19.72 11.70 22.35
CA GLU A 88 18.97 11.99 21.15
C GLU A 88 17.50 11.66 21.46
N GLN A 89 16.81 12.61 22.08
CA GLN A 89 15.50 12.90 21.56
C GLN A 89 15.68 12.82 20.04
N PRO A 90 14.98 11.90 19.31
CA PRO A 90 14.92 12.07 17.89
C PRO A 90 14.60 13.55 17.80
N LYS A 91 15.47 14.33 17.18
CA LYS A 91 15.02 15.60 16.62
C LYS A 91 13.76 15.13 15.92
N GLU A 92 12.65 15.32 16.59
CA GLU A 92 11.39 15.31 15.94
C GLU A 92 11.70 16.01 14.62
N LYS A 93 11.83 15.24 13.56
CA LYS A 93 11.20 15.72 12.37
C LYS A 93 9.76 15.74 12.84
N THR A 94 9.45 16.80 13.52
CA THR A 94 8.15 17.31 13.70
C THR A 94 7.62 17.25 12.30
N VAL A 95 6.90 16.16 12.00
CA VAL A 95 5.92 16.20 10.93
C VAL A 95 5.05 17.33 11.47
N MET A 96 5.31 18.52 10.94
CA MET A 96 4.73 19.75 11.44
C MET A 96 3.26 19.47 11.54
N ALA A 97 2.66 19.71 12.70
CA ALA A 97 1.22 19.51 12.92
C ALA A 97 0.37 20.22 11.85
N ALA A 98 1.00 21.04 11.00
CA ALA A 98 0.51 21.60 9.76
C ALA A 98 0.20 20.59 8.66
N ASP A 99 0.81 19.40 8.66
CA ASP A 99 0.64 18.40 7.57
C ASP A 99 -0.53 17.45 7.81
N ILE A 100 -1.10 17.40 9.01
CA ILE A 100 -2.26 16.60 9.38
C ILE A 100 -3.30 17.49 10.05
N GLN A 101 -4.18 18.07 9.28
CA GLN A 101 -5.30 18.86 9.80
C GLN A 101 -6.59 18.05 9.81
N LEU A 102 -7.27 18.04 10.96
CA LEU A 102 -8.66 17.56 11.05
C LEU A 102 -9.53 18.48 10.18
N GLY A 103 -10.37 17.88 9.32
CA GLY A 103 -11.15 18.57 8.30
C GLY A 103 -12.11 19.60 8.89
N GLY A 104 -11.69 20.86 8.87
CA GLY A 104 -12.54 22.03 9.03
C GLY A 104 -12.32 22.96 7.83
N PRO A 105 -13.27 23.88 7.46
CA PRO A 105 -13.09 24.77 6.35
C PRO A 105 -11.87 25.68 6.61
N ALA A 106 -10.91 25.65 5.67
CA ALA A 106 -9.70 26.48 5.74
C ALA A 106 -10.07 27.96 5.61
N ALA A 107 -9.96 28.72 6.68
CA ALA A 107 -9.91 30.18 6.63
C ALA A 107 -8.46 30.59 6.34
N GLY A 108 -8.23 31.16 5.17
CA GLY A 108 -6.96 31.76 4.77
C GLY A 108 -6.44 31.26 3.43
N SER A 109 -6.95 31.81 2.32
CA SER A 109 -6.40 31.59 0.98
C SER A 109 -5.13 32.43 0.80
N SER A 110 -3.96 31.89 1.14
CA SER A 110 -2.78 32.25 0.37
C SER A 110 -2.92 31.53 -0.97
N GLU A 111 -2.93 32.24 -2.08
CA GLU A 111 -2.95 31.64 -3.42
C GLU A 111 -1.72 30.70 -3.53
N ARG A 112 -1.98 29.41 -3.52
CA ARG A 112 -0.95 28.43 -3.78
C ARG A 112 -0.57 28.55 -5.26
N ILE A 113 0.69 28.83 -5.52
CA ILE A 113 1.22 28.74 -6.88
C ILE A 113 1.22 27.26 -7.25
N VAL A 114 0.23 26.83 -8.05
CA VAL A 114 0.14 25.45 -8.56
C VAL A 114 1.15 25.33 -9.70
N ALA A 115 2.04 24.37 -9.63
CA ALA A 115 2.94 24.05 -10.73
C ALA A 115 2.11 23.67 -11.98
N PRO A 116 2.57 23.94 -13.19
CA PRO A 116 1.86 23.50 -14.39
C PRO A 116 1.83 21.96 -14.45
N LEU A 117 0.73 21.42 -14.96
CA LEU A 117 0.64 19.98 -15.25
C LEU A 117 1.73 19.59 -16.26
N PRO A 118 2.25 18.36 -16.22
CA PRO A 118 3.11 17.84 -17.28
C PRO A 118 2.42 17.99 -18.63
N GLU A 119 3.19 18.31 -19.68
CA GLU A 119 2.67 18.49 -21.04
C GLU A 119 1.83 17.27 -21.50
N ARG A 120 2.29 16.08 -21.12
CA ARG A 120 1.55 14.83 -21.35
C ARG A 120 1.74 13.90 -20.18
N PHE A 121 0.69 13.62 -19.47
CA PHE A 121 0.68 12.55 -18.47
C PHE A 121 -0.25 11.42 -18.89
N MET A 122 0.07 10.23 -18.44
CA MET A 122 -0.73 9.04 -18.65
C MET A 122 -1.05 8.39 -17.31
N VAL A 123 -2.22 7.77 -17.20
CA VAL A 123 -2.64 7.03 -16.02
C VAL A 123 -2.85 5.57 -16.41
N LEU A 124 -2.25 4.66 -15.66
CA LEU A 124 -2.24 3.24 -15.96
C LEU A 124 -2.79 2.44 -14.78
N ASP A 125 -3.57 1.43 -15.11
CA ASP A 125 -3.97 0.36 -14.20
C ASP A 125 -4.08 -0.96 -14.95
N VAL A 126 -3.89 -2.10 -14.28
CA VAL A 126 -3.95 -3.43 -14.90
C VAL A 126 -4.72 -4.44 -14.05
N GLU A 127 -5.49 -5.29 -14.72
CA GLU A 127 -6.14 -6.44 -14.15
C GLU A 127 -5.47 -7.74 -14.60
N THR A 128 -5.46 -8.75 -13.73
CA THR A 128 -4.68 -9.97 -13.95
C THR A 128 -5.53 -11.18 -14.28
N ARG A 129 -4.93 -12.14 -15.01
CA ARG A 129 -5.54 -13.43 -15.35
C ARG A 129 -5.51 -14.41 -14.16
N ARG A 130 -4.52 -14.25 -13.26
CA ARG A 130 -4.26 -15.15 -12.12
C ARG A 130 -4.07 -14.35 -10.84
N SER A 131 -4.56 -14.93 -9.75
CA SER A 131 -4.38 -14.39 -8.41
C SER A 131 -2.98 -14.66 -7.86
N ALA A 132 -2.61 -13.94 -6.80
CA ALA A 132 -1.38 -14.22 -6.06
C ALA A 132 -1.30 -15.65 -5.54
N ALA A 133 -2.43 -16.24 -5.13
CA ALA A 133 -2.48 -17.63 -4.66
C ALA A 133 -2.15 -18.63 -5.78
N GLU A 134 -2.60 -18.39 -7.00
CA GLU A 134 -2.37 -19.27 -8.15
C GLU A 134 -0.93 -19.24 -8.65
N VAL A 135 -0.19 -18.16 -8.42
CA VAL A 135 1.21 -18.01 -8.84
C VAL A 135 2.23 -18.20 -7.72
N GLY A 136 1.77 -18.49 -6.50
CA GLY A 136 2.66 -18.73 -5.35
C GLY A 136 2.99 -17.49 -4.52
N GLY A 137 2.30 -16.37 -4.72
CA GLY A 137 2.42 -15.16 -3.89
C GLY A 137 2.61 -13.87 -4.69
N TRP A 138 2.44 -12.76 -4.02
CA TRP A 138 2.58 -11.41 -4.61
C TRP A 138 3.97 -11.10 -5.18
N HIS A 139 5.00 -11.80 -4.73
CA HIS A 139 6.36 -11.66 -5.27
C HIS A 139 6.53 -12.28 -6.66
N ARG A 140 5.53 -13.03 -7.14
CA ARG A 140 5.45 -13.63 -8.46
C ARG A 140 4.40 -12.93 -9.34
N ALA A 141 4.24 -11.63 -9.17
CA ALA A 141 3.34 -10.83 -10.00
C ALA A 141 3.67 -10.92 -11.50
N ASP A 142 4.93 -11.16 -11.83
CA ASP A 142 5.45 -11.45 -13.17
C ASP A 142 4.77 -12.63 -13.87
N LEU A 143 4.16 -13.55 -13.10
CA LEU A 143 3.47 -14.74 -13.62
C LEU A 143 1.94 -14.57 -13.72
N MET A 144 1.39 -13.45 -13.23
CA MET A 144 -0.07 -13.30 -13.14
C MET A 144 -0.74 -13.16 -14.53
N GLY A 145 -0.01 -12.65 -15.53
CA GLY A 145 -0.58 -12.34 -16.84
C GLY A 145 -1.56 -11.18 -16.79
N VAL A 146 -1.84 -10.55 -17.92
CA VAL A 146 -2.75 -9.40 -18.03
C VAL A 146 -4.07 -9.85 -18.64
N SER A 147 -5.19 -9.61 -17.95
CA SER A 147 -6.52 -9.76 -18.56
C SER A 147 -6.88 -8.52 -19.36
N VAL A 148 -6.78 -7.34 -18.73
CA VAL A 148 -7.00 -6.04 -19.34
C VAL A 148 -6.02 -5.05 -18.72
N ALA A 149 -5.48 -4.14 -19.52
CA ALA A 149 -4.81 -2.93 -19.08
C ALA A 149 -5.55 -1.72 -19.65
N VAL A 150 -5.67 -0.65 -18.89
CA VAL A 150 -6.29 0.59 -19.35
C VAL A 150 -5.29 1.73 -19.18
N LEU A 151 -5.15 2.50 -20.24
CA LEU A 151 -4.29 3.68 -20.28
C LEU A 151 -5.14 4.91 -20.60
N TYR A 152 -5.11 5.91 -19.71
CA TYR A 152 -5.58 7.25 -20.00
C TYR A 152 -4.41 8.10 -20.52
N ASP A 153 -4.64 8.88 -21.55
CA ASP A 153 -3.67 9.80 -22.16
C ASP A 153 -4.23 11.22 -22.13
N SER A 154 -3.59 12.11 -21.37
CA SER A 154 -4.03 13.49 -21.19
C SER A 154 -3.97 14.32 -22.47
N LYS A 155 -3.11 14.00 -23.44
CA LYS A 155 -2.99 14.72 -24.71
C LYS A 155 -4.23 14.59 -25.58
N GLY A 156 -4.87 13.41 -25.54
CA GLY A 156 -6.08 13.14 -26.31
C GLY A 156 -7.35 13.11 -25.46
N ASP A 157 -7.23 13.29 -24.14
CA ASP A 157 -8.30 13.08 -23.16
C ASP A 157 -9.06 11.76 -23.43
N CYS A 158 -8.32 10.68 -23.63
CA CYS A 158 -8.87 9.41 -24.07
C CYS A 158 -8.37 8.23 -23.24
N PHE A 159 -9.26 7.25 -23.06
CA PHE A 159 -8.94 5.94 -22.49
C PHE A 159 -8.79 4.93 -23.61
N THR A 160 -7.80 4.08 -23.49
CA THR A 160 -7.57 2.94 -24.41
C THR A 160 -7.41 1.69 -23.59
N GLU A 161 -8.15 0.66 -23.97
CA GLU A 161 -8.14 -0.66 -23.36
C GLU A 161 -7.22 -1.56 -24.18
N TYR A 162 -6.46 -2.41 -23.50
CA TYR A 162 -5.51 -3.34 -24.10
C TYR A 162 -5.70 -4.72 -23.48
N GLU A 163 -5.81 -5.72 -24.30
CA GLU A 163 -5.59 -7.10 -23.87
C GLU A 163 -4.10 -7.43 -23.86
N GLN A 164 -3.70 -8.57 -23.32
CA GLN A 164 -2.28 -8.92 -23.20
C GLN A 164 -1.55 -8.89 -24.55
N GLU A 165 -2.23 -9.29 -25.60
CA GLU A 165 -1.71 -9.36 -26.98
C GLU A 165 -1.46 -7.95 -27.57
N ASP A 166 -2.14 -6.93 -27.07
CA ASP A 166 -2.03 -5.54 -27.53
C ASP A 166 -1.02 -4.70 -26.73
N LEU A 167 -0.45 -5.26 -25.66
CA LEU A 167 0.52 -4.57 -24.80
C LEU A 167 1.70 -3.91 -25.54
N PRO A 168 2.24 -4.48 -26.64
CA PRO A 168 3.31 -3.80 -27.39
C PRO A 168 2.91 -2.39 -27.83
N ALA A 169 1.67 -2.18 -28.29
CA ALA A 169 1.18 -0.85 -28.69
C ALA A 169 1.04 0.09 -27.48
N MET A 170 0.62 -0.43 -26.33
CA MET A 170 0.58 0.33 -25.08
C MET A 170 1.98 0.80 -24.66
N PHE A 171 2.98 -0.07 -24.74
CA PHE A 171 4.35 0.25 -24.34
C PHE A 171 4.97 1.35 -25.22
N GLU A 172 4.68 1.37 -26.51
CA GLU A 172 5.13 2.45 -27.38
C GLU A 172 4.51 3.80 -26.96
N ARG A 173 3.23 3.80 -26.58
CA ARG A 173 2.59 5.02 -26.07
C ARG A 173 3.17 5.46 -24.71
N LEU A 174 3.43 4.52 -23.80
CA LEU A 174 4.00 4.83 -22.48
C LEU A 174 5.38 5.50 -22.58
N ARG A 175 6.17 5.21 -23.61
CA ARG A 175 7.47 5.88 -23.85
C ARG A 175 7.33 7.37 -24.17
N GLU A 176 6.17 7.80 -24.64
CA GLU A 176 5.90 9.20 -24.96
C GLU A 176 5.36 9.99 -23.76
N ALA A 177 5.15 9.34 -22.61
CA ALA A 177 4.64 9.99 -21.42
C ALA A 177 5.72 10.88 -20.77
N GLY A 178 5.38 12.12 -20.51
CA GLY A 178 6.17 12.99 -19.64
C GLY A 178 6.05 12.58 -18.17
N LEU A 179 4.94 11.93 -17.80
CA LEU A 179 4.71 11.36 -16.47
C LEU A 179 3.71 10.20 -16.57
N VAL A 180 4.05 9.04 -15.99
CA VAL A 180 3.11 7.93 -15.78
C VAL A 180 2.62 7.96 -14.35
N ILE A 181 1.32 7.95 -14.16
CA ILE A 181 0.66 8.02 -12.87
C ILE A 181 -0.03 6.68 -12.59
N GLY A 182 0.10 6.19 -11.37
CA GLY A 182 -0.61 5.00 -10.94
C GLY A 182 -0.77 4.94 -9.42
N PHE A 183 -1.40 3.89 -8.97
CA PHE A 183 -1.60 3.64 -7.54
C PHE A 183 -1.06 2.27 -7.14
N ASN A 184 0.09 2.20 -6.49
CA ASN A 184 0.88 0.99 -6.23
C ASN A 184 1.52 0.40 -7.52
N SER A 185 1.53 1.16 -8.59
CA SER A 185 1.95 0.73 -9.92
C SER A 185 3.42 0.33 -9.99
N SER A 186 4.30 1.04 -9.30
CA SER A 186 5.74 0.74 -9.27
C SER A 186 6.05 -0.65 -8.69
N ARG A 187 5.19 -1.15 -7.82
CA ARG A 187 5.39 -2.45 -7.16
C ARG A 187 4.56 -3.57 -7.80
N PHE A 188 3.38 -3.27 -8.31
CA PHE A 188 2.44 -4.28 -8.79
C PHE A 188 2.30 -4.24 -10.31
N ASP A 189 1.72 -3.21 -10.88
CA ASP A 189 1.42 -3.13 -12.31
C ASP A 189 2.68 -3.32 -13.17
N TYR A 190 3.78 -2.66 -12.80
CA TYR A 190 5.05 -2.83 -13.51
C TYR A 190 5.61 -4.24 -13.38
N ALA A 191 5.43 -4.90 -12.24
CA ALA A 191 5.86 -6.28 -12.09
C ALA A 191 5.03 -7.25 -12.96
N VAL A 192 3.73 -7.00 -13.09
CA VAL A 192 2.83 -7.76 -13.98
C VAL A 192 3.17 -7.53 -15.45
N LEU A 193 3.44 -6.29 -15.83
CA LEU A 193 3.69 -5.87 -17.21
C LEU A 193 5.12 -6.16 -17.69
N GLN A 194 6.11 -6.18 -16.79
CA GLN A 194 7.53 -6.27 -17.15
C GLN A 194 7.88 -7.46 -18.03
N PRO A 195 7.30 -8.66 -17.91
CA PRO A 195 7.59 -9.80 -18.79
C PRO A 195 7.23 -9.55 -20.26
N PHE A 196 6.35 -8.60 -20.54
CA PHE A 196 5.88 -8.27 -21.89
C PHE A 196 6.57 -7.03 -22.48
N ALA A 197 7.26 -6.24 -21.62
CA ALA A 197 7.91 -5.01 -22.03
C ALA A 197 9.33 -5.27 -22.57
N GLY A 198 9.68 -4.63 -23.68
CA GLY A 198 11.02 -4.69 -24.26
C GLY A 198 12.05 -3.76 -23.60
N TYR A 199 11.69 -3.12 -22.48
CA TYR A 199 12.52 -2.20 -21.70
C TYR A 199 12.13 -2.23 -20.21
N ASP A 200 12.98 -1.68 -19.35
CA ASP A 200 12.67 -1.58 -17.93
C ASP A 200 11.61 -0.49 -17.71
N LEU A 201 10.41 -0.90 -17.28
CA LEU A 201 9.30 0.02 -17.01
C LEU A 201 9.61 0.99 -15.87
N ARG A 202 10.53 0.65 -14.97
CA ARG A 202 10.98 1.54 -13.88
C ARG A 202 11.80 2.73 -14.38
N SER A 203 12.24 2.70 -15.65
CA SER A 203 12.89 3.84 -16.27
C SER A 203 11.93 4.96 -16.69
N LEU A 204 10.62 4.69 -16.70
CA LEU A 204 9.61 5.69 -16.98
C LEU A 204 9.53 6.74 -15.89
N PRO A 205 9.32 8.01 -16.22
CA PRO A 205 9.02 9.05 -15.22
C PRO A 205 7.69 8.71 -14.55
N THR A 206 7.71 8.26 -13.31
CA THR A 206 6.55 7.68 -12.64
C THR A 206 6.22 8.38 -11.34
N LEU A 207 4.95 8.70 -11.15
CA LEU A 207 4.33 9.06 -9.88
C LEU A 207 3.44 7.92 -9.38
N ASP A 208 3.90 7.20 -8.37
CA ASP A 208 3.08 6.22 -7.65
C ASP A 208 2.44 6.91 -6.43
N MET A 209 1.16 7.24 -6.54
CA MET A 209 0.46 8.00 -5.49
C MET A 209 0.42 7.27 -4.15
N LEU A 210 0.37 5.92 -4.13
CA LEU A 210 0.45 5.17 -2.87
C LEU A 210 1.80 5.36 -2.19
N VAL A 211 2.89 5.40 -2.95
CA VAL A 211 4.24 5.62 -2.42
C VAL A 211 4.34 7.02 -1.80
N GLU A 212 3.84 8.04 -2.49
CA GLU A 212 3.88 9.41 -1.99
C GLU A 212 3.02 9.61 -0.73
N VAL A 213 1.78 9.12 -0.74
CA VAL A 213 0.90 9.15 0.44
C VAL A 213 1.51 8.38 1.60
N LYS A 214 2.10 7.19 1.34
CA LYS A 214 2.76 6.40 2.39
C LYS A 214 3.98 7.10 2.99
N LYS A 215 4.76 7.85 2.20
CA LYS A 215 5.90 8.64 2.72
C LYS A 215 5.44 9.66 3.75
N ARG A 216 4.26 10.27 3.56
CA ARG A 216 3.68 11.27 4.48
C ARG A 216 3.04 10.64 5.72
N LEU A 217 2.31 9.54 5.53
CA LEU A 217 1.51 8.91 6.60
C LEU A 217 2.24 7.79 7.35
N SER A 218 3.33 7.24 6.80
CA SER A 218 4.04 6.04 7.29
C SER A 218 3.22 4.75 7.26
N TYR A 219 1.99 4.76 6.72
CA TYR A 219 1.14 3.59 6.50
C TYR A 219 0.39 3.69 5.15
N ARG A 220 -0.22 2.59 4.73
CA ARG A 220 -0.94 2.51 3.45
C ARG A 220 -2.40 2.93 3.63
N VAL A 221 -2.89 3.71 2.68
CA VAL A 221 -4.32 4.02 2.49
C VAL A 221 -4.72 3.48 1.11
N SER A 222 -5.91 2.92 0.97
CA SER A 222 -6.39 2.40 -0.32
C SER A 222 -6.85 3.54 -1.23
N LEU A 223 -6.81 3.30 -2.56
CA LEU A 223 -7.35 4.23 -3.55
C LEU A 223 -8.84 4.53 -3.27
N ASP A 224 -9.64 3.51 -2.98
CA ASP A 224 -11.06 3.64 -2.64
C ASP A 224 -11.29 4.58 -1.42
N ASN A 225 -10.45 4.49 -0.38
CA ASN A 225 -10.56 5.39 0.77
C ASN A 225 -10.25 6.84 0.39
N LEU A 226 -9.16 7.06 -0.37
CA LEU A 226 -8.79 8.39 -0.86
C LEU A 226 -9.89 8.97 -1.77
N ALA A 227 -10.37 8.18 -2.72
CA ALA A 227 -11.39 8.60 -3.67
C ALA A 227 -12.71 8.96 -2.98
N ARG A 228 -13.18 8.14 -2.06
CA ARG A 228 -14.42 8.43 -1.30
C ARG A 228 -14.29 9.69 -0.46
N ALA A 229 -13.18 9.82 0.26
CA ALA A 229 -13.00 10.96 1.15
C ALA A 229 -12.70 12.26 0.38
N THR A 230 -11.97 12.19 -0.74
CA THR A 230 -11.53 13.35 -1.53
C THR A 230 -12.56 13.79 -2.57
N LEU A 231 -13.13 12.82 -3.31
CA LEU A 231 -13.99 13.07 -4.48
C LEU A 231 -15.46 12.74 -4.22
N ASN A 232 -15.80 12.21 -3.03
CA ASN A 232 -17.11 11.62 -2.75
C ASN A 232 -17.51 10.54 -3.78
N ALA A 233 -16.50 9.83 -4.33
CA ALA A 233 -16.71 8.77 -5.32
C ALA A 233 -17.36 7.54 -4.66
N PRO A 234 -18.24 6.83 -5.38
CA PRO A 234 -18.77 5.56 -4.88
C PRO A 234 -17.65 4.52 -4.75
N LYS A 235 -17.88 3.52 -3.90
CA LYS A 235 -16.96 2.39 -3.77
C LYS A 235 -16.84 1.67 -5.10
N SER A 236 -15.62 1.43 -5.58
CA SER A 236 -15.34 0.52 -6.70
C SER A 236 -15.57 -0.94 -6.30
N ALA A 237 -15.63 -1.85 -7.28
CA ALA A 237 -15.68 -3.28 -7.03
C ALA A 237 -14.38 -3.76 -6.35
N ASP A 238 -14.31 -5.04 -6.01
CA ASP A 238 -13.11 -5.66 -5.45
C ASP A 238 -12.31 -6.33 -6.59
N GLY A 239 -10.98 -6.23 -6.62
CA GLY A 239 -10.11 -6.90 -7.59
C GLY A 239 -10.29 -8.43 -7.65
N MET A 240 -10.85 -9.07 -6.61
CA MET A 240 -11.27 -10.47 -6.65
C MET A 240 -12.40 -10.70 -7.64
N GLN A 241 -13.25 -9.71 -7.86
CA GLN A 241 -14.33 -9.76 -8.84
C GLN A 241 -13.80 -9.79 -10.28
N ALA A 242 -12.74 -9.04 -10.58
CA ALA A 242 -12.09 -9.05 -11.89
C ALA A 242 -11.54 -10.45 -12.24
N LEU A 243 -10.94 -11.16 -11.28
CA LEU A 243 -10.49 -12.54 -11.46
C LEU A 243 -11.66 -13.52 -11.74
N GLN A 244 -12.81 -13.30 -11.12
CA GLN A 244 -14.00 -14.09 -11.38
C GLN A 244 -14.53 -13.85 -12.80
N TRP A 245 -14.64 -12.60 -13.23
CA TRP A 245 -15.04 -12.24 -14.59
C TRP A 245 -14.07 -12.79 -15.64
N TRP A 246 -12.76 -12.83 -15.34
CA TRP A 246 -11.80 -13.47 -16.23
C TRP A 246 -12.12 -14.96 -16.44
N LYS A 247 -12.42 -15.69 -15.37
CA LYS A 247 -12.80 -17.12 -15.43
C LYS A 247 -14.10 -17.35 -16.19
N GLU A 248 -14.98 -16.36 -16.16
CA GLU A 248 -16.28 -16.37 -16.88
C GLU A 248 -16.15 -15.88 -18.33
N GLY A 249 -14.98 -15.40 -18.76
CA GLY A 249 -14.77 -14.82 -20.09
C GLY A 249 -15.41 -13.43 -20.26
N ASN A 250 -15.76 -12.74 -19.17
CA ASN A 250 -16.44 -11.43 -19.20
C ASN A 250 -15.41 -10.29 -19.23
N LEU A 251 -14.71 -10.13 -20.35
CA LEU A 251 -13.72 -9.08 -20.54
C LEU A 251 -14.31 -7.67 -20.46
N ALA A 252 -15.53 -7.49 -20.93
CA ALA A 252 -16.18 -6.18 -20.92
C ALA A 252 -16.33 -5.61 -19.48
N SER A 253 -16.73 -6.46 -18.52
CA SER A 253 -16.82 -6.04 -17.11
C SER A 253 -15.47 -5.76 -16.49
N ILE A 254 -14.41 -6.49 -16.88
CA ILE A 254 -13.04 -6.22 -16.43
C ILE A 254 -12.57 -4.88 -16.97
N ALA A 255 -12.80 -4.61 -18.26
CA ALA A 255 -12.40 -3.36 -18.92
C ALA A 255 -13.11 -2.15 -18.29
N GLU A 256 -14.42 -2.26 -18.03
CA GLU A 256 -15.20 -1.21 -17.35
C GLU A 256 -14.65 -0.94 -15.93
N TYR A 257 -14.35 -1.98 -15.18
CA TYR A 257 -13.80 -1.89 -13.83
C TYR A 257 -12.41 -1.24 -13.82
N CYS A 258 -11.47 -1.76 -14.62
CA CYS A 258 -10.12 -1.21 -14.76
C CYS A 258 -10.15 0.26 -15.23
N ARG A 259 -11.00 0.58 -16.22
CA ARG A 259 -11.22 1.95 -16.68
C ARG A 259 -11.69 2.85 -15.55
N LYS A 260 -12.60 2.37 -14.69
CA LYS A 260 -13.07 3.13 -13.54
C LYS A 260 -11.97 3.43 -12.54
N ASP A 261 -11.08 2.48 -12.28
CA ASP A 261 -9.93 2.68 -11.38
C ASP A 261 -8.92 3.67 -11.99
N VAL A 262 -8.71 3.68 -13.32
CA VAL A 262 -7.91 4.70 -14.02
C VAL A 262 -8.56 6.09 -13.92
N GLU A 263 -9.89 6.20 -14.11
CA GLU A 263 -10.63 7.45 -13.93
C GLU A 263 -10.46 8.01 -12.52
N ILE A 264 -10.68 7.19 -11.51
CA ILE A 264 -10.52 7.55 -10.10
C ILE A 264 -9.09 7.98 -9.80
N THR A 265 -8.11 7.23 -10.29
CA THR A 265 -6.68 7.52 -10.11
C THR A 265 -6.32 8.87 -10.73
N ARG A 266 -6.79 9.15 -11.96
CA ARG A 266 -6.64 10.44 -12.62
C ARG A 266 -7.25 11.58 -11.80
N ASP A 267 -8.47 11.42 -11.36
CA ASP A 267 -9.22 12.47 -10.68
C ASP A 267 -8.63 12.78 -9.29
N VAL A 268 -8.18 11.76 -8.56
CA VAL A 268 -7.43 11.93 -7.30
C VAL A 268 -6.11 12.65 -7.54
N TYR A 269 -5.37 12.31 -8.60
CA TYR A 269 -4.15 13.01 -8.98
C TYR A 269 -4.42 14.49 -9.28
N LEU A 270 -5.40 14.79 -10.14
CA LEU A 270 -5.74 16.16 -10.53
C LEU A 270 -6.22 16.99 -9.34
N PHE A 271 -7.00 16.40 -8.43
CA PHE A 271 -7.40 17.06 -7.19
C PHE A 271 -6.17 17.38 -6.33
N GLY A 272 -5.32 16.39 -6.07
CA GLY A 272 -4.10 16.56 -5.27
C GLY A 272 -3.17 17.61 -5.87
N HIS A 273 -3.00 17.61 -7.18
CA HIS A 273 -2.22 18.61 -7.91
C HIS A 273 -2.78 20.02 -7.71
N ARG A 274 -4.09 20.21 -7.88
CA ARG A 274 -4.73 21.51 -7.74
C ARG A 274 -4.77 22.01 -6.30
N GLU A 275 -5.21 21.14 -5.38
CA GLU A 275 -5.49 21.52 -4.00
C GLU A 275 -4.27 21.38 -3.06
N GLY A 276 -3.27 20.56 -3.43
CA GLY A 276 -2.09 20.27 -2.62
C GLY A 276 -2.33 19.32 -1.46
N TYR A 277 -3.46 18.65 -1.45
CA TYR A 277 -3.79 17.65 -0.44
C TYR A 277 -4.78 16.64 -0.97
N LEU A 278 -4.86 15.51 -0.27
CA LEU A 278 -5.93 14.54 -0.39
C LEU A 278 -6.61 14.35 0.97
N LEU A 279 -7.81 13.81 0.94
CA LEU A 279 -8.54 13.39 2.14
C LEU A 279 -8.61 11.87 2.22
N PHE A 280 -8.63 11.35 3.43
CA PHE A 280 -8.91 9.94 3.69
C PHE A 280 -9.62 9.78 5.03
N THR A 281 -10.33 8.66 5.20
CA THR A 281 -10.96 8.32 6.47
C THR A 281 -10.03 7.42 7.28
N ASN A 282 -9.64 7.85 8.48
CA ASN A 282 -8.79 7.07 9.37
C ASN A 282 -9.56 5.93 10.05
N LYS A 283 -8.87 5.11 10.85
CA LYS A 283 -9.49 3.98 11.57
C LYS A 283 -10.51 4.40 12.62
N ALA A 284 -10.49 5.65 13.07
CA ALA A 284 -11.47 6.22 14.00
C ALA A 284 -12.71 6.78 13.28
N GLY A 285 -12.80 6.62 11.94
CA GLY A 285 -13.89 7.15 11.14
C GLY A 285 -13.81 8.65 10.86
N GLN A 286 -12.70 9.29 11.22
CA GLN A 286 -12.50 10.71 11.01
C GLN A 286 -11.88 10.98 9.64
N GLN A 287 -12.35 12.03 8.97
CA GLN A 287 -11.74 12.52 7.75
C GLN A 287 -10.46 13.31 8.08
N VAL A 288 -9.36 12.93 7.46
CA VAL A 288 -8.02 13.48 7.70
C VAL A 288 -7.44 13.96 6.39
N ARG A 289 -6.73 15.09 6.45
CA ARG A 289 -6.02 15.69 5.31
C ARG A 289 -4.58 15.17 5.27
N VAL A 290 -4.11 14.78 4.08
CA VAL A 290 -2.70 14.49 3.80
C VAL A 290 -2.21 15.45 2.72
N VAL A 291 -1.15 16.19 3.01
CA VAL A 291 -0.52 17.11 2.06
C VAL A 291 0.23 16.31 0.99
N VAL A 292 0.07 16.69 -0.27
CA VAL A 292 0.76 16.11 -1.41
C VAL A 292 1.43 17.21 -2.24
N GLU A 293 2.57 16.86 -2.85
CA GLU A 293 3.40 17.76 -3.64
C GLU A 293 3.76 17.08 -4.96
N TRP A 294 2.83 17.06 -5.90
CA TRP A 294 3.03 16.60 -7.28
C TRP A 294 2.37 17.52 -8.27
#